data_b5309d6cf3d9de947ad15a13ea530f76
#
_entry.id   b5309d6cf3d9de947ad15a13ea530f76
#
_cell.length_a   1.000
_cell.length_b   1.000
_cell.length_c   1.000
_cell.angle_alpha   90.00
_cell.angle_beta   90.00
_cell.angle_gamma   90.00
#
_symmetry.space_group_name_H-M   'P 1'
#
loop_
_entity.id
_entity.type
_entity.pdbx_description
1 polymer ?
#
loop_
_entity_poly.entity_id
_entity_poly.type
_entity_poly.pdbx_seq_one_letter_code
_entity_poly.pdbx_strand_id
1 'polypeptide(L)' 'MTTPDSADALRAELAELDAQIAELQTIADDARRDLEETSDKTAAIEGAERQEAVIAQLELRRRDLLDRIERG' A
#
# COMPACT_ATOMS: atom_id res chain seq x y z
N MET A 1 -18.40 -21.04 -11.81
CA MET A 1 -18.40 -20.52 -10.43
C MET A 1 -16.98 -20.18 -10.01
N THR A 2 -16.74 -18.95 -9.63
CA THR A 2 -15.41 -18.52 -9.20
C THR A 2 -15.20 -18.85 -7.72
N THR A 3 -14.10 -19.52 -7.40
CA THR A 3 -13.71 -19.74 -6.01
C THR A 3 -12.96 -18.52 -5.48
N PRO A 4 -12.91 -18.32 -4.15
CA PRO A 4 -12.13 -17.19 -3.59
C PRO A 4 -10.65 -17.22 -3.95
N ASP A 5 -10.12 -18.40 -4.31
CA ASP A 5 -8.73 -18.58 -4.68
C ASP A 5 -8.50 -18.65 -6.20
N SER A 6 -9.52 -18.32 -7.00
CA SER A 6 -9.37 -18.31 -8.45
C SER A 6 -8.38 -17.21 -8.87
N ALA A 7 -7.71 -17.44 -10.00
CA ALA A 7 -6.76 -16.45 -10.53
C ALA A 7 -7.43 -15.11 -10.79
N ASP A 8 -8.68 -15.11 -11.24
CA ASP A 8 -9.43 -13.87 -11.50
C ASP A 8 -9.71 -13.10 -10.21
N ALA A 9 -10.10 -13.82 -9.15
CA ALA A 9 -10.35 -13.19 -7.85
C ALA A 9 -9.06 -12.61 -7.27
N LEU A 10 -7.94 -13.34 -7.39
CA LEU A 10 -6.65 -12.88 -6.90
C LEU A 10 -6.16 -11.65 -7.69
N ARG A 11 -6.37 -11.62 -8.99
CA ARG A 11 -6.00 -10.47 -9.82
C ARG A 11 -6.85 -9.24 -9.50
N ALA A 12 -8.14 -9.44 -9.23
CA ALA A 12 -9.02 -8.34 -8.82
C ALA A 12 -8.56 -7.76 -7.48
N GLU A 13 -8.21 -8.61 -6.53
CA GLU A 13 -7.70 -8.19 -5.23
C GLU A 13 -6.36 -7.46 -5.39
N LEU A 14 -5.50 -7.96 -6.27
CA LEU A 14 -4.21 -7.32 -6.56
C LEU A 14 -4.41 -5.91 -7.15
N ALA A 15 -5.35 -5.74 -8.05
CA ALA A 15 -5.65 -4.44 -8.66
C ALA A 15 -6.13 -3.44 -7.61
N GLU A 16 -6.98 -3.87 -6.69
CA GLU A 16 -7.42 -3.04 -5.57
C GLU A 16 -6.25 -2.65 -4.68
N LEU A 17 -5.39 -3.61 -4.37
CA LEU A 17 -4.22 -3.36 -3.54
C LEU A 17 -3.28 -2.36 -4.18
N ASP A 18 -3.02 -2.51 -5.48
CA ASP A 18 -2.17 -1.57 -6.23
C ASP A 18 -2.73 -0.16 -6.20
N ALA A 19 -4.06 -0.02 -6.32
CA ALA A 19 -4.71 1.28 -6.24
C ALA A 19 -4.56 1.90 -4.84
N GLN A 20 -4.71 1.09 -3.80
CA GLN A 20 -4.55 1.56 -2.41
C GLN A 20 -3.11 1.98 -2.14
N ILE A 21 -2.14 1.20 -2.59
CA ILE A 21 -0.72 1.52 -2.43
C ILE A 21 -0.39 2.83 -3.13
N ALA A 22 -0.85 3.01 -4.37
CA ALA A 22 -0.61 4.23 -5.12
C ALA A 22 -1.21 5.45 -4.43
N GLU A 23 -2.43 5.34 -3.91
CA GLU A 23 -3.08 6.41 -3.18
C GLU A 23 -2.31 6.78 -1.90
N LEU A 24 -1.90 5.78 -1.14
CA LEU A 24 -1.14 6.01 0.09
C LEU A 24 0.24 6.60 -0.20
N GLN A 25 0.88 6.20 -1.28
CA GLN A 25 2.16 6.79 -1.69
C GLN A 25 2.00 8.26 -2.05
N THR A 26 0.91 8.63 -2.70
CA THR A 26 0.61 10.03 -3.01
C THR A 26 0.43 10.84 -1.73
N ILE A 27 -0.33 10.30 -0.77
CA ILE A 27 -0.53 10.94 0.54
C ILE A 27 0.80 11.09 1.28
N ALA A 28 1.64 10.06 1.24
CA ALA A 28 2.96 10.11 1.88
C ALA A 28 3.88 11.16 1.24
N ASP A 29 3.83 11.29 -0.08
CA ASP A 29 4.62 12.30 -0.78
C ASP A 29 4.16 13.71 -0.41
N ASP A 30 2.85 13.94 -0.33
CA ASP A 30 2.29 15.21 0.10
C ASP A 30 2.69 15.52 1.55
N ALA A 31 2.67 14.52 2.42
CA ALA A 31 3.09 14.68 3.81
C ALA A 31 4.58 15.06 3.92
N ARG A 32 5.42 14.52 3.04
CA ARG A 32 6.84 14.89 3.01
C ARG A 32 7.04 16.34 2.59
N ARG A 33 6.24 16.84 1.66
CA ARG A 33 6.29 18.27 1.28
C ARG A 33 5.88 19.15 2.45
N ASP A 34 4.80 18.77 3.15
CA ASP A 34 4.34 19.50 4.31
C ASP A 34 5.39 19.51 5.43
N LEU A 35 6.18 18.42 5.52
CA LEU A 35 7.23 18.30 6.52
C LEU A 35 8.30 19.37 6.38
N GLU A 36 8.58 19.80 5.16
CA GLU A 36 9.54 20.87 4.91
C GLU A 36 9.02 22.23 5.36
N GLU A 37 7.72 22.41 5.40
CA GLU A 37 7.06 23.68 5.71
C GLU A 37 6.55 23.78 7.13
N THR A 38 6.42 22.64 7.84
CA THR A 38 5.83 22.63 9.18
C THR A 38 6.87 22.88 10.26
N SER A 39 6.43 23.54 11.34
CA SER A 39 7.24 23.76 12.52
C SER A 39 7.26 22.54 13.45
N ASP A 40 6.24 21.68 13.39
CA ASP A 40 6.17 20.46 14.20
C ASP A 40 6.63 19.25 13.39
N LYS A 41 7.94 19.14 13.23
CA LYS A 41 8.54 18.07 12.43
C LYS A 41 8.43 16.72 13.08
N THR A 42 8.42 16.64 14.41
CA THR A 42 8.32 15.37 15.13
C THR A 42 7.00 14.67 14.83
N ALA A 43 5.88 15.39 14.94
CA ALA A 43 4.57 14.81 14.63
C ALA A 43 4.45 14.43 13.16
N ALA A 44 5.01 15.24 12.25
CA ALA A 44 4.99 14.97 10.82
C ALA A 44 5.80 13.71 10.49
N ILE A 45 6.96 13.54 11.12
CA ILE A 45 7.80 12.34 10.93
C ILE A 45 7.08 11.10 11.43
N GLU A 46 6.45 11.15 12.60
CA GLU A 46 5.68 10.04 13.14
C GLU A 46 4.53 9.64 12.23
N GLY A 47 3.82 10.63 11.67
CA GLY A 47 2.75 10.38 10.70
C GLY A 47 3.27 9.69 9.44
N ALA A 48 4.40 10.16 8.90
CA ALA A 48 5.01 9.57 7.73
C ALA A 48 5.47 8.12 8.00
N GLU A 49 6.04 7.86 9.16
CA GLU A 49 6.46 6.52 9.55
C GLU A 49 5.29 5.55 9.62
N ARG A 50 4.14 5.99 10.17
CA ARG A 50 2.93 5.17 10.21
C ARG A 50 2.43 4.84 8.82
N GLN A 51 2.43 5.80 7.91
CA GLN A 51 2.01 5.58 6.54
C GLN A 51 2.94 4.61 5.82
N GLU A 52 4.24 4.76 6.02
CA GLU A 52 5.22 3.84 5.44
C GLU A 52 5.04 2.41 5.95
N ALA A 53 4.71 2.25 7.23
CA ALA A 53 4.44 0.93 7.80
C ALA A 53 3.21 0.29 7.17
N VAL A 54 2.14 1.06 6.94
CA VAL A 54 0.93 0.57 6.27
C VAL A 54 1.25 0.16 4.84
N ILE A 55 1.98 0.99 4.11
CA ILE A 55 2.38 0.70 2.73
C ILE A 55 3.20 -0.60 2.68
N ALA A 56 4.15 -0.77 3.61
CA ALA A 56 4.97 -1.97 3.68
C ALA A 56 4.13 -3.22 3.88
N GLN A 57 3.11 -3.17 4.73
CA GLN A 57 2.20 -4.29 4.94
C GLN A 57 1.39 -4.61 3.69
N LEU A 58 0.93 -3.60 2.98
CA LEU A 58 0.19 -3.79 1.74
C LEU A 58 1.10 -4.37 0.65
N GLU A 59 2.35 -3.97 0.60
CA GLU A 59 3.32 -4.52 -0.34
C GLU A 59 3.62 -6.00 -0.05
N LEU A 60 3.68 -6.40 1.22
CA LEU A 60 3.81 -7.80 1.60
C LEU A 60 2.59 -8.61 1.14
N ARG A 61 1.39 -8.06 1.32
CA ARG A 61 0.16 -8.68 0.85
C ARG A 61 0.18 -8.84 -0.67
N ARG A 62 0.64 -7.80 -1.37
CA ARG A 62 0.77 -7.82 -2.82
C ARG A 62 1.70 -8.94 -3.29
N ARG A 63 2.84 -9.10 -2.63
CA ARG A 63 3.78 -10.16 -2.94
C ARG A 63 3.17 -11.54 -2.74
N ASP A 64 2.41 -11.73 -1.65
CA ASP A 64 1.73 -12.98 -1.38
C ASP A 64 0.71 -13.32 -2.48
N LEU A 65 -0.05 -12.32 -2.93
CA LEU A 65 -1.02 -12.50 -4.00
C LEU A 65 -0.34 -12.87 -5.33
N LEU A 66 0.76 -12.21 -5.65
CA LEU A 66 1.53 -12.53 -6.85
C LEU A 66 2.06 -13.96 -6.82
N ASP A 67 2.57 -14.41 -5.66
CA ASP A 67 3.02 -15.78 -5.49
C ASP A 67 1.89 -16.78 -5.75
N ARG A 68 0.71 -16.51 -5.22
CA ARG A 68 -0.45 -17.37 -5.40
C ARG A 68 -0.90 -17.42 -6.86
N ILE A 69 -0.87 -16.29 -7.54
CA ILE A 69 -1.22 -16.21 -8.97
C ILE A 69 -0.24 -17.02 -9.80
N GLU A 70 1.05 -16.91 -9.51
CA GLU A 70 2.10 -17.64 -10.22
C GLU A 70 2.02 -19.14 -9.99
N ARG A 71 1.66 -19.57 -8.80
CA ARG A 71 1.53 -20.98 -8.46
C ARG A 71 0.26 -21.62 -9.03
N GLY A 72 -0.78 -20.80 -9.15
CA GLY A 72 -2.08 -21.25 -9.60
C GLY A 72 -2.17 -21.56 -11.05
#